data_ad0514e1a4e12c0d6ba9b61c006a151f
#
_entry.id   ad0514e1a4e12c0d6ba9b61c006a151f
#
_cell.length_a   1.000
_cell.length_b   1.000
_cell.length_c   1.000
_cell.angle_alpha   90.00
_cell.angle_beta   90.00
_cell.angle_gamma   90.00
#
_symmetry.space_group_name_H-M   'P 1'
#
loop_
_entity.id
_entity.type
_entity.pdbx_description
1 polymer ?
#
loop_
_entity_poly.entity_id
_entity_poly.type
_entity_poly.pdbx_seq_one_letter_code
_entity_poly.pdbx_strand_id
1 'polypeptide(L)'
;VFAYELNKSTLQVKEDDQSGSSYVLSPTGAKINRIFVVGVLTEVENVRSSEDLWRARIADPTGTFTVYAGKYQPEAAAFLAQAEVPQFVAVLGRARLYTREETSYASIWSKEINPTTETARNNWVITTAERTLDRVEALKIALSAGLQSNTLSTKLLDSDVNAVLADGITRAVLSYNGSDVIADIVPVIASAIEAVVEAREFTPANVDPQRARATDDAVISESEQGPEQTDEAATTQEDSVATAALAKNKEHVLFKMNELDAGSGVPYDRLIETLEGQGLDEDDVEEAVQELMDEGKCYEPKIGILKLI
;
A
#
# COMPACT_ATOMS: atom_id res chain seq x y z
N VAL A 1 0.27 -9.24 4.37
CA VAL A 1 0.65 -8.63 5.68
C VAL A 1 -0.58 -8.12 6.38
N PHE A 2 -0.54 -8.04 7.69
CA PHE A 2 -1.57 -7.44 8.53
C PHE A 2 -1.48 -5.91 8.56
N ALA A 3 -2.57 -5.24 8.99
CA ALA A 3 -2.60 -3.79 9.16
C ALA A 3 -1.53 -3.31 10.14
N TYR A 4 -1.34 -3.99 11.26
CA TYR A 4 -0.28 -3.68 12.22
C TYR A 4 1.10 -3.62 11.55
N GLU A 5 1.44 -4.63 10.77
CA GLU A 5 2.74 -4.73 10.10
C GLU A 5 2.92 -3.63 9.03
N LEU A 6 1.88 -3.40 8.21
CA LEU A 6 1.91 -2.35 7.20
C LEU A 6 2.10 -0.96 7.83
N ASN A 7 1.37 -0.67 8.90
CA ASN A 7 1.44 0.63 9.59
C ASN A 7 2.78 0.85 10.34
N LYS A 8 3.52 -0.22 10.65
CA LYS A 8 4.88 -0.13 11.20
C LYS A 8 5.97 -0.06 10.11
N SER A 9 5.59 -0.12 8.85
CA SER A 9 6.54 0.00 7.73
C SER A 9 6.88 1.48 7.52
N THR A 10 8.19 1.79 7.55
CA THR A 10 8.70 3.17 7.46
C THR A 10 9.65 3.36 6.28
N LEU A 11 9.90 2.31 5.50
CA LEU A 11 10.89 2.32 4.44
C LEU A 11 10.25 2.06 3.08
N GLN A 12 10.48 2.97 2.15
CA GLN A 12 10.22 2.78 0.73
C GLN A 12 11.55 2.55 0.03
N VAL A 13 11.68 1.46 -0.69
CA VAL A 13 12.90 1.05 -1.39
C VAL A 13 12.60 1.03 -2.89
N LYS A 14 13.48 1.62 -3.66
CA LYS A 14 13.49 1.47 -5.13
C LYS A 14 14.40 0.30 -5.48
N GLU A 15 13.97 -0.55 -6.39
CA GLU A 15 14.85 -1.55 -6.98
C GLU A 15 15.80 -0.89 -7.97
N ASP A 16 17.08 -1.32 -7.94
CA ASP A 16 18.11 -0.82 -8.86
C ASP A 16 18.04 -1.53 -10.24
N ASP A 17 16.96 -2.27 -10.48
CA ASP A 17 16.72 -2.92 -11.75
C ASP A 17 16.12 -1.92 -12.77
N GLN A 18 16.11 -2.32 -14.04
CA GLN A 18 15.62 -1.49 -15.13
C GLN A 18 14.12 -1.16 -15.03
N SER A 19 13.38 -1.84 -14.14
CA SER A 19 11.95 -1.62 -13.94
C SER A 19 11.65 -0.39 -13.08
N GLY A 20 12.64 0.10 -12.29
CA GLY A 20 12.46 1.26 -11.40
C GLY A 20 11.39 1.09 -10.34
N SER A 21 10.88 -0.15 -10.15
CA SER A 21 9.76 -0.42 -9.28
C SER A 21 10.08 -0.09 -7.82
N SER A 22 9.16 0.54 -7.13
CA SER A 22 9.27 0.83 -5.71
C SER A 22 8.36 -0.06 -4.89
N TYR A 23 8.80 -0.40 -3.68
CA TYR A 23 8.00 -1.17 -2.74
C TYR A 23 8.18 -0.66 -1.32
N VAL A 24 7.17 -0.89 -0.50
CA VAL A 24 7.23 -0.66 0.95
C VAL A 24 7.88 -1.90 1.57
N LEU A 25 8.94 -1.70 2.34
CA LEU A 25 9.61 -2.77 3.08
C LEU A 25 9.02 -2.88 4.47
N SER A 26 8.42 -4.03 4.78
CA SER A 26 7.89 -4.28 6.11
C SER A 26 8.99 -4.63 7.13
N PRO A 27 8.72 -4.47 8.44
CA PRO A 27 9.68 -4.86 9.48
C PRO A 27 10.07 -6.34 9.45
N THR A 28 9.23 -7.24 8.94
CA THR A 28 9.55 -8.67 8.77
C THR A 28 10.17 -9.01 7.43
N GLY A 29 10.49 -8.01 6.60
CA GLY A 29 11.17 -8.21 5.32
C GLY A 29 10.24 -8.47 4.13
N ALA A 30 8.93 -8.29 4.26
CA ALA A 30 8.05 -8.34 3.09
C ALA A 30 8.27 -7.12 2.20
N LYS A 31 8.50 -7.36 0.91
CA LYS A 31 8.50 -6.34 -0.14
C LYS A 31 7.07 -6.17 -0.65
N ILE A 32 6.45 -5.03 -0.36
CA ILE A 32 5.04 -4.78 -0.62
C ILE A 32 4.92 -3.72 -1.70
N ASN A 33 4.57 -4.13 -2.91
CA ASN A 33 4.14 -3.25 -4.01
C ASN A 33 2.62 -3.40 -4.18
N ARG A 34 2.16 -4.56 -4.67
CA ARG A 34 0.75 -4.91 -4.70
C ARG A 34 0.35 -5.62 -3.41
N ILE A 35 -0.81 -5.28 -2.89
CA ILE A 35 -1.32 -5.84 -1.64
C ILE A 35 -2.76 -6.29 -1.82
N PHE A 36 -3.06 -7.47 -1.26
CA PHE A 36 -4.42 -7.98 -1.13
C PHE A 36 -4.76 -8.10 0.35
N VAL A 37 -5.84 -7.44 0.75
CA VAL A 37 -6.32 -7.45 2.13
C VAL A 37 -7.80 -7.78 2.18
N VAL A 38 -8.22 -8.43 3.27
CA VAL A 38 -9.62 -8.71 3.55
C VAL A 38 -9.92 -8.29 4.98
N GLY A 39 -10.95 -7.48 5.16
CA GLY A 39 -11.31 -6.95 6.47
C GLY A 39 -12.74 -6.43 6.51
N VAL A 40 -13.06 -5.70 7.56
CA VAL A 40 -14.34 -5.03 7.74
C VAL A 40 -14.19 -3.57 7.35
N LEU A 41 -14.94 -3.13 6.36
CA LEU A 41 -15.09 -1.72 6.03
C LEU A 41 -15.87 -1.06 7.17
N THR A 42 -15.21 -0.18 7.92
CA THR A 42 -15.77 0.45 9.12
C THR A 42 -16.15 1.91 8.90
N GLU A 43 -15.47 2.57 7.98
CA GLU A 43 -15.66 3.99 7.72
C GLU A 43 -15.40 4.29 6.24
N VAL A 44 -16.19 5.19 5.67
CA VAL A 44 -16.01 5.72 4.31
C VAL A 44 -16.30 7.21 4.34
N GLU A 45 -15.41 8.00 3.80
CA GLU A 45 -15.59 9.44 3.65
C GLU A 45 -15.13 9.92 2.28
N ASN A 46 -15.79 10.96 1.77
CA ASN A 46 -15.33 11.68 0.59
C ASN A 46 -14.42 12.82 1.06
N VAL A 47 -13.12 12.67 0.85
CA VAL A 47 -12.09 13.62 1.32
C VAL A 47 -12.06 14.87 0.43
N ARG A 48 -12.37 14.73 -0.86
CA ARG A 48 -12.45 15.82 -1.83
C ARG A 48 -13.64 15.62 -2.76
N SER A 49 -14.73 16.26 -2.44
CA SER A 49 -15.96 16.18 -3.24
C SER A 49 -15.79 16.70 -4.69
N SER A 50 -14.79 17.54 -4.95
CA SER A 50 -14.49 18.05 -6.29
C SER A 50 -13.71 17.06 -7.18
N GLU A 51 -13.09 16.04 -6.60
CA GLU A 51 -12.20 15.10 -7.31
C GLU A 51 -12.62 13.64 -7.10
N ASP A 52 -13.78 13.40 -6.44
CA ASP A 52 -14.29 12.06 -6.08
C ASP A 52 -13.24 11.19 -5.35
N LEU A 53 -12.41 11.82 -4.49
CA LEU A 53 -11.43 11.11 -3.70
C LEU A 53 -12.08 10.57 -2.42
N TRP A 54 -12.12 9.25 -2.33
CA TRP A 54 -12.69 8.52 -1.19
C TRP A 54 -11.60 7.92 -0.33
N ARG A 55 -11.75 8.09 0.97
CA ARG A 55 -10.95 7.41 2.00
C ARG A 55 -11.83 6.38 2.69
N ALA A 56 -11.30 5.18 2.86
CA ALA A 56 -11.95 4.10 3.56
C ALA A 56 -11.05 3.53 4.66
N ARG A 57 -11.65 3.12 5.78
CA ARG A 57 -10.95 2.38 6.84
C ARG A 57 -11.41 0.93 6.81
N ILE A 58 -10.46 0.02 6.71
CA ILE A 58 -10.71 -1.42 6.67
C ILE A 58 -9.98 -2.08 7.82
N ALA A 59 -10.75 -2.59 8.78
CA ALA A 59 -10.22 -3.22 9.98
C ALA A 59 -9.94 -4.70 9.75
N ASP A 60 -8.73 -5.13 10.14
CA ASP A 60 -8.40 -6.53 10.39
C ASP A 60 -8.26 -6.77 11.91
N PRO A 61 -7.98 -7.99 12.40
CA PRO A 61 -7.83 -8.23 13.83
C PRO A 61 -6.64 -7.52 14.49
N THR A 62 -5.74 -6.90 13.72
CA THR A 62 -4.51 -6.31 14.22
C THR A 62 -4.50 -4.79 14.16
N GLY A 63 -5.46 -4.19 13.45
CA GLY A 63 -5.54 -2.74 13.27
C GLY A 63 -6.36 -2.36 12.03
N THR A 64 -6.07 -1.19 11.47
CA THR A 64 -6.85 -0.61 10.39
C THR A 64 -5.95 -0.23 9.21
N PHE A 65 -6.36 -0.61 8.01
CA PHE A 65 -5.78 -0.12 6.77
C PHE A 65 -6.48 1.17 6.36
N THR A 66 -5.70 2.17 5.97
CA THR A 66 -6.21 3.34 5.26
C THR A 66 -6.18 3.07 3.76
N VAL A 67 -7.33 3.16 3.11
CA VAL A 67 -7.50 2.82 1.69
C VAL A 67 -8.05 4.04 0.96
N TYR A 68 -7.44 4.38 -0.17
CA TYR A 68 -7.89 5.45 -1.05
C TYR A 68 -8.39 4.90 -2.37
N ALA A 69 -9.43 5.54 -2.92
CA ALA A 69 -9.89 5.36 -4.28
C ALA A 69 -10.38 6.71 -4.83
N GLY A 70 -9.95 7.07 -6.02
CA GLY A 70 -10.27 8.34 -6.64
C GLY A 70 -10.69 8.16 -8.11
N LYS A 71 -10.62 9.24 -8.86
CA LYS A 71 -11.03 9.30 -10.27
C LYS A 71 -10.32 8.30 -11.17
N TYR A 72 -9.10 7.88 -10.81
CA TYR A 72 -8.32 6.87 -11.55
C TYR A 72 -8.70 5.43 -11.20
N GLN A 73 -9.48 5.25 -10.17
CA GLN A 73 -10.04 3.96 -9.77
C GLN A 73 -11.57 4.06 -9.71
N PRO A 74 -12.24 4.35 -10.84
CA PRO A 74 -13.66 4.73 -10.86
C PRO A 74 -14.57 3.64 -10.30
N GLU A 75 -14.24 2.36 -10.50
CA GLU A 75 -15.02 1.24 -9.98
C GLU A 75 -14.90 1.15 -8.45
N ALA A 76 -13.69 1.31 -7.90
CA ALA A 76 -13.47 1.33 -6.45
C ALA A 76 -14.09 2.57 -5.80
N ALA A 77 -13.97 3.75 -6.42
CA ALA A 77 -14.61 4.97 -5.95
C ALA A 77 -16.14 4.87 -5.96
N ALA A 78 -16.72 4.35 -7.05
CA ALA A 78 -18.17 4.12 -7.15
C ALA A 78 -18.68 3.10 -6.12
N PHE A 79 -17.90 2.06 -5.82
CA PHE A 79 -18.22 1.13 -4.75
C PHE A 79 -18.25 1.85 -3.40
N LEU A 80 -17.20 2.63 -3.06
CA LEU A 80 -17.12 3.35 -1.78
C LEU A 80 -18.23 4.37 -1.64
N ALA A 81 -18.59 5.08 -2.72
CA ALA A 81 -19.68 6.07 -2.70
C ALA A 81 -21.05 5.48 -2.30
N GLN A 82 -21.25 4.18 -2.46
CA GLN A 82 -22.50 3.48 -2.20
C GLN A 82 -22.39 2.45 -1.08
N ALA A 83 -21.19 2.30 -0.50
CA ALA A 83 -20.92 1.25 0.48
C ALA A 83 -21.69 1.51 1.78
N GLU A 84 -22.35 0.47 2.28
CA GLU A 84 -22.93 0.46 3.61
C GLU A 84 -21.92 -0.10 4.61
N VAL A 85 -21.72 0.60 5.71
CA VAL A 85 -20.81 0.18 6.79
C VAL A 85 -21.62 -0.25 8.02
N PRO A 86 -21.18 -1.32 8.74
CA PRO A 86 -20.02 -2.15 8.47
C PRO A 86 -20.31 -3.30 7.48
N GLN A 87 -19.32 -3.65 6.63
CA GLN A 87 -19.41 -4.84 5.76
C GLN A 87 -18.03 -5.47 5.52
N PHE A 88 -18.01 -6.77 5.21
CA PHE A 88 -16.78 -7.43 4.80
C PHE A 88 -16.41 -7.06 3.36
N VAL A 89 -15.16 -6.67 3.16
CA VAL A 89 -14.61 -6.31 1.85
C VAL A 89 -13.26 -6.96 1.61
N ALA A 90 -12.99 -7.26 0.34
CA ALA A 90 -11.69 -7.64 -0.17
C ALA A 90 -11.16 -6.49 -1.04
N VAL A 91 -9.91 -6.10 -0.81
CA VAL A 91 -9.25 -5.00 -1.50
C VAL A 91 -7.98 -5.49 -2.16
N LEU A 92 -7.84 -5.22 -3.43
CA LEU A 92 -6.59 -5.31 -4.18
C LEU A 92 -6.12 -3.89 -4.49
N GLY A 93 -4.87 -3.58 -4.18
CA GLY A 93 -4.34 -2.25 -4.42
C GLY A 93 -2.84 -2.21 -4.36
N ARG A 94 -2.30 -1.00 -4.42
CA ARG A 94 -0.88 -0.71 -4.30
C ARG A 94 -0.59 -0.09 -2.93
N ALA A 95 0.41 -0.62 -2.23
CA ALA A 95 0.88 -0.02 -0.99
C ALA A 95 1.71 1.23 -1.30
N ARG A 96 1.42 2.32 -0.62
CA ARG A 96 2.20 3.56 -0.68
C ARG A 96 2.60 3.99 0.73
N LEU A 97 3.76 4.60 0.82
CA LEU A 97 4.27 5.18 2.05
C LEU A 97 4.41 6.69 1.84
N TYR A 98 3.79 7.44 2.72
CA TYR A 98 3.91 8.87 2.78
C TYR A 98 4.68 9.26 4.03
N THR A 99 5.72 10.08 3.90
CA THR A 99 6.51 10.54 5.04
C THR A 99 6.33 12.04 5.20
N ARG A 100 5.84 12.45 6.38
CA ARG A 100 5.72 13.84 6.76
C ARG A 100 6.58 14.08 7.99
N GLU A 101 7.48 15.04 7.89
CA GLU A 101 8.48 15.31 8.94
C GLU A 101 9.29 14.04 9.22
N GLU A 102 9.11 13.40 10.37
CA GLU A 102 9.77 12.14 10.76
C GLU A 102 8.79 10.96 10.85
N THR A 103 7.49 11.18 10.57
CA THR A 103 6.46 10.15 10.67
C THR A 103 6.08 9.62 9.30
N SER A 104 6.07 8.30 9.17
CA SER A 104 5.68 7.61 7.94
C SER A 104 4.29 7.00 8.09
N TYR A 105 3.44 7.21 7.10
CA TYR A 105 2.08 6.72 7.03
C TYR A 105 1.94 5.77 5.86
N ALA A 106 1.47 4.56 6.10
CA ALA A 106 1.20 3.60 5.05
C ALA A 106 -0.27 3.65 4.62
N SER A 107 -0.49 3.60 3.33
CA SER A 107 -1.83 3.57 2.74
C SER A 107 -1.91 2.58 1.58
N ILE A 108 -3.11 2.23 1.17
CA ILE A 108 -3.39 1.36 0.03
C ILE A 108 -4.18 2.19 -0.99
N TRP A 109 -3.65 2.37 -2.17
CA TRP A 109 -4.40 2.89 -3.30
C TRP A 109 -5.10 1.71 -3.95
N SER A 110 -6.40 1.70 -3.85
CA SER A 110 -7.21 0.56 -4.26
C SER A 110 -7.35 0.52 -5.78
N LYS A 111 -7.05 -0.63 -6.37
CA LYS A 111 -7.41 -0.94 -7.75
C LYS A 111 -8.82 -1.54 -7.81
N GLU A 112 -9.12 -2.40 -6.85
CA GLU A 112 -10.41 -3.11 -6.78
C GLU A 112 -10.87 -3.24 -5.33
N ILE A 113 -12.15 -2.99 -5.09
CA ILE A 113 -12.83 -3.26 -3.81
C ILE A 113 -14.10 -4.04 -4.10
N ASN A 114 -14.26 -5.17 -3.45
CA ASN A 114 -15.44 -6.02 -3.63
C ASN A 114 -15.98 -6.47 -2.28
N PRO A 115 -17.31 -6.59 -2.13
CA PRO A 115 -17.89 -7.20 -0.95
C PRO A 115 -17.47 -8.67 -0.86
N THR A 116 -17.30 -9.16 0.35
CA THR A 116 -16.90 -10.54 0.60
C THR A 116 -17.58 -11.13 1.84
N THR A 117 -17.13 -12.28 2.28
CA THR A 117 -17.75 -13.02 3.40
C THR A 117 -16.81 -13.10 4.60
N GLU A 118 -17.39 -13.32 5.78
CA GLU A 118 -16.63 -13.63 6.99
C GLU A 118 -15.69 -14.82 6.79
N THR A 119 -16.15 -15.86 6.11
CA THR A 119 -15.32 -17.04 5.81
C THR A 119 -14.07 -16.67 5.00
N ALA A 120 -14.21 -15.81 3.98
CA ALA A 120 -13.08 -15.32 3.20
C ALA A 120 -12.11 -14.50 4.07
N ARG A 121 -12.64 -13.65 4.97
CA ARG A 121 -11.84 -12.90 5.94
C ARG A 121 -11.07 -13.83 6.87
N ASN A 122 -11.74 -14.84 7.44
CA ASN A 122 -11.11 -15.79 8.35
C ASN A 122 -9.98 -16.57 7.66
N ASN A 123 -10.21 -17.04 6.44
CA ASN A 123 -9.19 -17.72 5.64
C ASN A 123 -8.00 -16.80 5.32
N TRP A 124 -8.27 -15.53 4.99
CA TRP A 124 -7.21 -14.54 4.75
C TRP A 124 -6.38 -14.30 6.02
N VAL A 125 -7.02 -14.18 7.19
CA VAL A 125 -6.31 -14.00 8.48
C VAL A 125 -5.39 -15.18 8.76
N ILE A 126 -5.88 -16.42 8.62
CA ILE A 126 -5.07 -17.62 8.85
C ILE A 126 -3.88 -17.67 7.90
N THR A 127 -4.12 -17.49 6.59
CA THR A 127 -3.05 -17.49 5.58
C THR A 127 -2.04 -16.37 5.83
N THR A 128 -2.50 -15.19 6.21
CA THR A 128 -1.62 -14.05 6.52
C THR A 128 -0.78 -14.33 7.77
N ALA A 129 -1.37 -14.97 8.81
CA ALA A 129 -0.66 -15.37 10.01
C ALA A 129 0.45 -16.39 9.68
N GLU A 130 0.14 -17.44 8.92
CA GLU A 130 1.11 -18.43 8.46
C GLU A 130 2.28 -17.77 7.73
N ARG A 131 2.01 -16.94 6.72
CA ARG A 131 3.04 -16.22 5.96
C ARG A 131 3.85 -15.25 6.81
N THR A 132 3.25 -14.67 7.84
CA THR A 132 3.98 -13.78 8.75
C THR A 132 4.88 -14.59 9.68
N LEU A 133 4.43 -15.75 10.16
CA LEU A 133 5.26 -16.66 10.95
C LEU A 133 6.46 -17.21 10.15
N ASP A 134 6.27 -17.58 8.87
CA ASP A 134 7.37 -17.97 7.97
C ASP A 134 8.44 -16.87 7.89
N ARG A 135 8.02 -15.60 7.78
CA ARG A 135 8.94 -14.45 7.76
C ARG A 135 9.62 -14.23 9.10
N VAL A 136 8.90 -14.38 10.21
CA VAL A 136 9.47 -14.30 11.57
C VAL A 136 10.53 -15.37 11.78
N GLU A 137 10.31 -16.60 11.27
CA GLU A 137 11.28 -17.68 11.39
C GLU A 137 12.54 -17.38 10.56
N ALA A 138 12.39 -16.91 9.34
CA ALA A 138 13.52 -16.48 8.52
C ALA A 138 14.27 -15.28 9.16
N LEU A 139 13.55 -14.35 9.79
CA LEU A 139 14.16 -13.23 10.51
C LEU A 139 14.99 -13.72 11.72
N LYS A 140 14.52 -14.73 12.47
CA LYS A 140 15.29 -15.37 13.56
C LYS A 140 16.59 -15.99 13.05
N ILE A 141 16.54 -16.69 11.90
CA ILE A 141 17.73 -17.23 11.24
C ILE A 141 18.72 -16.11 10.92
N ALA A 142 18.24 -15.01 10.34
CA ALA A 142 19.07 -13.85 10.02
C ALA A 142 19.74 -13.24 11.25
N LEU A 143 18.98 -13.00 12.32
CA LEU A 143 19.51 -12.44 13.57
C LEU A 143 20.56 -13.36 14.22
N SER A 144 20.40 -14.68 14.13
CA SER A 144 21.39 -15.64 14.63
C SER A 144 22.70 -15.64 13.84
N ALA A 145 22.70 -15.11 12.61
CA ALA A 145 23.87 -15.05 11.73
C ALA A 145 24.80 -13.87 12.01
N GLY A 146 24.31 -12.84 12.72
CA GLY A 146 25.02 -11.57 12.93
C GLY A 146 24.78 -10.59 11.77
N LEU A 147 25.15 -9.32 11.98
CA LEU A 147 24.76 -8.17 11.15
C LEU A 147 25.61 -7.94 9.87
N GLN A 148 26.28 -8.94 9.31
CA GLN A 148 27.03 -8.77 8.06
C GLN A 148 26.17 -9.13 6.83
N SER A 149 25.84 -8.14 6.03
CA SER A 149 24.91 -8.23 4.89
C SER A 149 25.16 -9.42 3.94
N ASN A 150 26.43 -9.64 3.52
CA ASN A 150 26.74 -10.72 2.60
C ASN A 150 26.56 -12.11 3.22
N THR A 151 26.79 -12.25 4.52
CA THR A 151 26.63 -13.50 5.26
C THR A 151 25.16 -13.81 5.51
N LEU A 152 24.32 -12.76 5.72
CA LEU A 152 22.89 -12.89 5.96
C LEU A 152 22.18 -13.51 4.77
N SER A 153 22.35 -12.92 3.58
CA SER A 153 21.71 -13.40 2.35
C SER A 153 22.07 -14.85 2.04
N THR A 154 23.36 -15.19 2.10
CA THR A 154 23.83 -16.57 1.85
C THR A 154 23.22 -17.56 2.85
N LYS A 155 23.20 -17.22 4.15
CA LYS A 155 22.65 -18.12 5.18
C LYS A 155 21.15 -18.31 5.04
N LEU A 156 20.41 -17.29 4.63
CA LEU A 156 18.97 -17.40 4.38
C LEU A 156 18.71 -18.33 3.17
N LEU A 157 19.47 -18.17 2.10
CA LEU A 157 19.39 -19.04 0.91
C LEU A 157 19.74 -20.49 1.24
N ASP A 158 20.78 -20.72 2.03
CA ASP A 158 21.19 -22.06 2.49
C ASP A 158 20.12 -22.70 3.41
N SER A 159 19.25 -21.89 4.02
CA SER A 159 18.11 -22.32 4.84
C SER A 159 16.80 -22.43 4.07
N ASP A 160 16.84 -22.52 2.74
CA ASP A 160 15.69 -22.67 1.84
C ASP A 160 14.72 -21.47 1.84
N VAL A 161 15.17 -20.29 2.27
CA VAL A 161 14.41 -19.04 2.16
C VAL A 161 14.53 -18.54 0.72
N ASN A 162 13.40 -18.23 0.05
CA ASN A 162 13.45 -17.73 -1.31
C ASN A 162 14.24 -16.40 -1.43
N ALA A 163 14.83 -16.16 -2.59
CA ALA A 163 15.75 -15.05 -2.82
C ALA A 163 15.11 -13.65 -2.56
N VAL A 164 13.83 -13.48 -2.93
CA VAL A 164 13.12 -12.20 -2.74
C VAL A 164 12.93 -11.92 -1.26
N LEU A 165 12.55 -12.91 -0.48
CA LEU A 165 12.40 -12.79 0.96
C LEU A 165 13.74 -12.63 1.66
N ALA A 166 14.78 -13.34 1.22
CA ALA A 166 16.13 -13.24 1.76
C ALA A 166 16.71 -11.81 1.60
N ASP A 167 16.52 -11.19 0.43
CA ASP A 167 16.90 -9.80 0.20
C ASP A 167 16.07 -8.84 1.09
N GLY A 168 14.75 -9.00 1.14
CA GLY A 168 13.88 -8.19 1.98
C GLY A 168 14.24 -8.26 3.46
N ILE A 169 14.47 -9.47 4.00
CA ILE A 169 14.90 -9.66 5.39
C ILE A 169 16.28 -9.04 5.63
N THR A 170 17.23 -9.20 4.71
CA THR A 170 18.56 -8.60 4.85
C THR A 170 18.46 -7.09 4.98
N ARG A 171 17.65 -6.43 4.16
CA ARG A 171 17.40 -4.98 4.24
C ARG A 171 16.63 -4.60 5.53
N ALA A 172 15.64 -5.39 5.92
CA ALA A 172 14.86 -5.14 7.13
C ALA A 172 15.73 -5.21 8.40
N VAL A 173 16.58 -6.21 8.54
CA VAL A 173 17.51 -6.34 9.69
C VAL A 173 18.45 -5.16 9.81
N LEU A 174 18.88 -4.57 8.70
CA LEU A 174 19.76 -3.40 8.69
C LEU A 174 19.03 -2.09 9.06
N SER A 175 17.70 -2.05 8.92
CA SER A 175 16.91 -0.83 9.03
C SER A 175 15.97 -0.82 10.24
N TYR A 176 15.48 -1.99 10.65
CA TYR A 176 14.61 -2.18 11.81
C TYR A 176 15.33 -2.98 12.89
N ASN A 177 14.97 -2.76 14.16
CA ASN A 177 15.44 -3.63 15.23
C ASN A 177 14.69 -4.98 15.20
N GLY A 178 15.29 -5.99 14.56
CA GLY A 178 14.65 -7.27 14.34
C GLY A 178 14.22 -8.01 15.60
N SER A 179 14.90 -7.81 16.73
CA SER A 179 14.53 -8.42 18.02
C SER A 179 13.23 -7.84 18.55
N ASP A 180 13.07 -6.52 18.47
CA ASP A 180 11.85 -5.83 18.90
C ASP A 180 10.69 -6.17 17.96
N VAL A 181 10.96 -6.21 16.65
CA VAL A 181 9.97 -6.64 15.64
C VAL A 181 9.37 -8.01 15.98
N ILE A 182 10.20 -9.00 16.36
CA ILE A 182 9.71 -10.34 16.73
C ILE A 182 8.90 -10.29 18.02
N ALA A 183 9.40 -9.55 19.03
CA ALA A 183 8.72 -9.42 20.32
C ALA A 183 7.32 -8.79 20.17
N ASP A 184 7.19 -7.82 19.28
CA ASP A 184 5.93 -7.11 19.05
C ASP A 184 4.94 -7.90 18.17
N ILE A 185 5.42 -8.52 17.07
CA ILE A 185 4.52 -9.10 16.07
C ILE A 185 3.96 -10.46 16.48
N VAL A 186 4.70 -11.26 17.26
CA VAL A 186 4.24 -12.61 17.65
C VAL A 186 2.96 -12.57 18.51
N PRO A 187 2.84 -11.71 19.54
CA PRO A 187 1.58 -11.55 20.26
C PRO A 187 0.42 -11.07 19.38
N VAL A 188 0.71 -10.17 18.44
CA VAL A 188 -0.29 -9.66 17.50
C VAL A 188 -0.85 -10.76 16.60
N ILE A 189 0.01 -11.66 16.09
CA ILE A 189 -0.43 -12.82 15.30
C ILE A 189 -1.28 -13.77 16.16
N ALA A 190 -0.87 -14.05 17.39
CA ALA A 190 -1.63 -14.90 18.30
C ALA A 190 -3.04 -14.34 18.53
N SER A 191 -3.14 -13.05 18.85
CA SER A 191 -4.43 -12.38 19.04
C SER A 191 -5.29 -12.36 17.77
N ALA A 192 -4.67 -12.22 16.59
CA ALA A 192 -5.38 -12.27 15.32
C ALA A 192 -6.00 -13.67 15.06
N ILE A 193 -5.29 -14.73 15.40
CA ILE A 193 -5.80 -16.11 15.29
C ILE A 193 -6.92 -16.37 16.30
N GLU A 194 -6.76 -15.93 17.56
CA GLU A 194 -7.79 -16.03 18.59
C GLU A 194 -9.08 -15.33 18.14
N ALA A 195 -8.99 -14.14 17.56
CA ALA A 195 -10.14 -13.41 17.03
C ALA A 195 -10.91 -14.17 15.92
N VAL A 196 -10.23 -15.05 15.17
CA VAL A 196 -10.89 -15.94 14.19
C VAL A 196 -11.56 -17.13 14.86
N VAL A 197 -10.94 -17.69 15.90
CA VAL A 197 -11.49 -18.83 16.63
C VAL A 197 -12.72 -18.42 17.43
N GLU A 198 -12.69 -17.26 18.08
CA GLU A 198 -13.81 -16.71 18.86
C GLU A 198 -14.94 -16.17 17.97
N ALA A 199 -14.62 -15.73 16.75
CA ALA A 199 -15.56 -15.09 15.82
C ALA A 199 -16.59 -16.04 15.19
N ARG A 200 -16.78 -17.27 15.71
CA ARG A 200 -17.92 -18.12 15.30
C ARG A 200 -19.29 -17.44 15.53
N GLU A 201 -19.34 -16.34 16.26
CA GLU A 201 -20.54 -15.52 16.53
C GLU A 201 -20.42 -14.08 16.00
N PHE A 202 -19.36 -13.75 15.23
CA PHE A 202 -19.13 -12.39 14.72
C PHE A 202 -20.03 -12.13 13.52
N THR A 203 -20.99 -11.22 13.71
CA THR A 203 -21.74 -10.61 12.61
C THR A 203 -21.22 -9.19 12.36
N PRO A 204 -21.24 -8.66 11.11
CA PRO A 204 -20.82 -7.28 10.83
C PRO A 204 -21.50 -6.23 11.71
N ALA A 205 -22.73 -6.52 12.19
CA ALA A 205 -23.48 -5.65 13.12
C ALA A 205 -22.85 -5.53 14.52
N ASN A 206 -21.92 -6.41 14.89
CA ASN A 206 -21.25 -6.41 16.18
C ASN A 206 -19.84 -5.79 16.14
N VAL A 207 -19.44 -5.18 15.01
CA VAL A 207 -18.23 -4.35 14.98
C VAL A 207 -18.52 -3.10 15.80
N ASP A 208 -17.96 -3.05 17.01
CA ASP A 208 -18.06 -1.85 17.84
C ASP A 208 -17.19 -0.74 17.22
N PRO A 209 -17.79 0.33 16.67
CA PRO A 209 -17.06 1.44 16.09
C PRO A 209 -16.15 2.15 17.12
N GLN A 210 -16.45 1.99 18.42
CA GLN A 210 -15.64 2.57 19.49
C GLN A 210 -14.36 1.78 19.74
N ARG A 211 -14.34 0.46 19.48
CA ARG A 211 -13.12 -0.34 19.60
C ARG A 211 -12.14 -0.07 18.45
N ALA A 212 -12.65 0.21 17.26
CA ALA A 212 -11.83 0.67 16.13
C ALA A 212 -11.23 2.07 16.38
N ARG A 213 -11.96 2.95 17.11
CA ARG A 213 -11.48 4.26 17.53
C ARG A 213 -10.52 4.19 18.71
N ALA A 214 -10.70 3.25 19.65
CA ALA A 214 -9.87 3.10 20.82
C ALA A 214 -8.43 2.63 20.48
N THR A 215 -8.22 1.94 19.36
CA THR A 215 -6.87 1.61 18.86
C THR A 215 -6.18 2.82 18.23
N ASP A 216 -6.93 3.72 17.60
CA ASP A 216 -6.43 5.00 17.11
C ASP A 216 -6.12 5.97 18.27
N ASP A 217 -7.02 6.08 19.26
CA ASP A 217 -6.83 6.94 20.43
C ASP A 217 -5.65 6.50 21.31
N ALA A 218 -5.32 5.21 21.36
CA ALA A 218 -4.17 4.71 22.11
C ALA A 218 -2.83 5.06 21.44
N VAL A 219 -2.80 5.18 20.10
CA VAL A 219 -1.62 5.62 19.34
C VAL A 219 -1.51 7.15 19.34
N ILE A 220 -2.65 7.86 19.44
CA ILE A 220 -2.70 9.32 19.48
C ILE A 220 -2.41 9.87 20.88
N SER A 221 -2.75 9.14 21.96
CA SER A 221 -2.62 9.64 23.34
C SER A 221 -1.18 9.73 23.88
N GLU A 222 -0.20 9.17 23.20
CA GLU A 222 1.22 9.36 23.55
C GLU A 222 1.91 10.52 22.80
N SER A 223 1.22 11.17 21.86
CA SER A 223 1.77 12.28 21.06
C SER A 223 1.05 13.64 21.22
N GLU A 224 -0.01 13.74 22.01
CA GLU A 224 -0.73 15.00 22.20
C GLU A 224 -0.28 15.78 23.46
N GLN A 225 0.84 16.48 23.33
CA GLN A 225 1.04 17.77 24.00
C GLN A 225 1.48 18.81 22.96
N GLY A 226 0.52 19.29 22.16
CA GLY A 226 0.65 20.40 21.24
C GLY A 226 -0.75 20.92 20.82
N PRO A 227 -0.92 22.22 20.55
CA PRO A 227 -2.23 22.85 20.50
C PRO A 227 -3.08 22.32 19.32
N GLU A 228 -4.36 22.14 19.62
CA GLU A 228 -5.43 21.86 18.66
C GLU A 228 -5.25 22.66 17.35
N GLN A 229 -4.93 21.97 16.28
CA GLN A 229 -5.15 22.47 14.93
C GLN A 229 -5.97 21.43 14.17
N THR A 230 -7.10 21.88 13.71
CA THR A 230 -8.13 21.17 12.97
C THR A 230 -7.61 20.29 11.85
N ASP A 231 -8.14 19.06 11.74
CA ASP A 231 -7.84 18.00 10.76
C ASP A 231 -7.88 18.41 9.27
N GLU A 232 -8.38 19.58 8.92
CA GLU A 232 -8.44 20.07 7.54
C GLU A 232 -7.07 20.39 6.92
N ALA A 233 -6.05 20.71 7.72
CA ALA A 233 -4.72 21.06 7.19
C ALA A 233 -3.87 19.85 6.80
N ALA A 234 -4.10 18.67 7.38
CA ALA A 234 -3.33 17.46 7.09
C ALA A 234 -3.72 16.84 5.73
N THR A 235 -5.01 16.81 5.41
CA THR A 235 -5.55 16.28 4.16
C THR A 235 -5.10 17.09 2.94
N THR A 236 -5.02 18.42 3.08
CA THR A 236 -4.65 19.32 1.96
C THR A 236 -3.20 19.18 1.51
N GLN A 237 -2.28 18.69 2.36
CA GLN A 237 -0.88 18.53 2.00
C GLN A 237 -0.53 17.16 1.41
N GLU A 238 -1.20 16.09 1.80
CA GLU A 238 -1.07 14.78 1.17
C GLU A 238 -1.47 14.85 -0.30
N ASP A 239 -2.57 15.53 -0.58
CA ASP A 239 -3.06 15.76 -1.93
C ASP A 239 -2.12 16.65 -2.77
N SER A 240 -1.48 17.65 -2.16
CA SER A 240 -0.57 18.53 -2.88
C SER A 240 0.70 17.82 -3.35
N VAL A 241 1.17 16.81 -2.62
CA VAL A 241 2.39 16.04 -2.99
C VAL A 241 2.05 14.97 -4.02
N ALA A 242 0.93 14.26 -3.89
CA ALA A 242 0.45 13.34 -4.92
C ALA A 242 0.14 14.10 -6.22
N THR A 243 -0.50 15.26 -6.13
CA THR A 243 -0.76 16.15 -7.28
C THR A 243 0.53 16.71 -7.88
N ALA A 244 1.54 17.04 -7.06
CA ALA A 244 2.84 17.52 -7.54
C ALA A 244 3.66 16.40 -8.21
N ALA A 245 3.61 15.17 -7.69
CA ALA A 245 4.23 14.01 -8.31
C ALA A 245 3.58 13.69 -9.65
N LEU A 246 2.25 13.64 -9.70
CA LEU A 246 1.49 13.43 -10.93
C LEU A 246 1.73 14.55 -11.96
N ALA A 247 1.78 15.81 -11.52
CA ALA A 247 2.12 16.94 -12.41
C ALA A 247 3.51 16.77 -13.03
N LYS A 248 4.49 16.32 -12.25
CA LYS A 248 5.84 16.02 -12.73
C LYS A 248 5.85 14.81 -13.68
N ASN A 249 5.10 13.76 -13.38
CA ASN A 249 4.97 12.59 -14.23
C ASN A 249 4.32 12.98 -15.58
N LYS A 250 3.28 13.81 -15.57
CA LYS A 250 2.66 14.37 -16.79
C LYS A 250 3.64 15.16 -17.66
N GLU A 251 4.47 16.00 -17.06
CA GLU A 251 5.50 16.74 -17.81
C GLU A 251 6.52 15.77 -18.44
N HIS A 252 6.93 14.73 -17.75
CA HIS A 252 7.83 13.70 -18.28
C HIS A 252 7.19 12.91 -19.43
N VAL A 253 5.92 12.51 -19.27
CA VAL A 253 5.17 11.82 -20.33
C VAL A 253 5.03 12.70 -21.57
N LEU A 254 4.61 13.95 -21.43
CA LEU A 254 4.49 14.90 -22.53
C LEU A 254 5.83 15.13 -23.26
N PHE A 255 6.90 15.31 -22.49
CA PHE A 255 8.23 15.49 -23.04
C PHE A 255 8.66 14.27 -23.87
N LYS A 256 8.45 13.05 -23.34
CA LYS A 256 8.80 11.81 -24.04
C LYS A 256 7.90 11.52 -25.23
N MET A 257 6.61 11.79 -25.14
CA MET A 257 5.72 11.69 -26.30
C MET A 257 6.19 12.61 -27.43
N ASN A 258 6.57 13.86 -27.12
CA ASN A 258 7.06 14.78 -28.11
C ASN A 258 8.42 14.35 -28.72
N GLU A 259 9.29 13.70 -27.92
CA GLU A 259 10.58 13.19 -28.39
C GLU A 259 10.42 11.94 -29.29
N LEU A 260 9.46 11.08 -28.96
CA LEU A 260 9.25 9.79 -29.64
C LEU A 260 8.30 9.88 -30.84
N ASP A 261 7.47 10.94 -30.95
CA ASP A 261 6.54 11.09 -32.04
C ASP A 261 7.23 11.55 -33.33
N ALA A 262 7.38 10.61 -34.25
CA ALA A 262 7.87 10.89 -35.63
C ALA A 262 6.73 11.35 -36.57
N GLY A 263 5.59 11.82 -36.05
CA GLY A 263 4.44 12.31 -36.82
C GLY A 263 3.30 11.28 -36.97
N SER A 264 3.53 10.02 -36.58
CA SER A 264 2.52 8.92 -36.65
C SER A 264 1.92 8.52 -35.30
N GLY A 265 2.29 9.22 -34.22
CA GLY A 265 1.98 8.88 -32.84
C GLY A 265 3.00 7.94 -32.22
N VAL A 266 2.93 7.78 -30.92
CA VAL A 266 3.85 6.97 -30.09
C VAL A 266 3.16 5.69 -29.65
N PRO A 267 3.72 4.49 -29.94
CA PRO A 267 3.21 3.25 -29.38
C PRO A 267 3.28 3.28 -27.85
N TYR A 268 2.18 2.90 -27.18
CA TYR A 268 2.04 2.92 -25.73
C TYR A 268 3.12 2.09 -25.03
N ASP A 269 3.37 0.89 -25.53
CA ASP A 269 4.41 -0.02 -24.99
C ASP A 269 5.81 0.63 -25.03
N ARG A 270 6.12 1.34 -26.12
CA ARG A 270 7.41 2.04 -26.28
C ARG A 270 7.52 3.24 -25.35
N LEU A 271 6.42 3.91 -25.06
CA LEU A 271 6.38 5.02 -24.10
C LEU A 271 6.65 4.52 -22.70
N ILE A 272 5.97 3.42 -22.29
CA ILE A 272 6.18 2.75 -21.00
C ILE A 272 7.65 2.33 -20.87
N GLU A 273 8.16 1.52 -21.80
CA GLU A 273 9.55 1.03 -21.78
C GLU A 273 10.59 2.18 -21.63
N THR A 274 10.33 3.30 -22.31
CA THR A 274 11.25 4.45 -22.25
C THR A 274 11.16 5.19 -20.90
N LEU A 275 9.97 5.32 -20.33
CA LEU A 275 9.74 6.03 -19.08
C LEU A 275 10.11 5.18 -17.85
N GLU A 276 9.91 3.86 -17.92
CA GLU A 276 10.41 2.92 -16.92
C GLU A 276 11.94 3.01 -16.81
N GLY A 277 12.63 3.08 -17.95
CA GLY A 277 14.07 3.31 -17.97
C GLY A 277 14.54 4.63 -17.34
N GLN A 278 13.61 5.54 -17.03
CA GLN A 278 13.85 6.83 -16.36
C GLN A 278 13.29 6.89 -14.93
N GLY A 279 12.74 5.77 -14.44
CA GLY A 279 12.31 5.63 -13.05
C GLY A 279 10.84 5.98 -12.79
N LEU A 280 10.00 6.09 -13.84
CA LEU A 280 8.55 6.03 -13.70
C LEU A 280 8.12 4.57 -13.85
N ASP A 281 7.23 4.11 -12.99
CA ASP A 281 6.65 2.77 -13.18
C ASP A 281 5.45 2.81 -14.15
N GLU A 282 5.06 1.63 -14.67
CA GLU A 282 3.97 1.50 -15.64
C GLU A 282 2.68 2.16 -15.18
N ASP A 283 2.32 2.00 -13.89
CA ASP A 283 1.09 2.57 -13.34
C ASP A 283 1.17 4.11 -13.23
N ASP A 284 2.35 4.66 -12.92
CA ASP A 284 2.57 6.12 -12.90
C ASP A 284 2.50 6.72 -14.32
N VAL A 285 2.95 5.96 -15.33
CA VAL A 285 2.82 6.34 -16.74
C VAL A 285 1.36 6.25 -17.18
N GLU A 286 0.66 5.16 -16.82
CA GLU A 286 -0.77 4.97 -17.14
C GLU A 286 -1.61 6.09 -16.53
N GLU A 287 -1.40 6.42 -15.24
CA GLU A 287 -2.08 7.50 -14.55
C GLU A 287 -1.82 8.86 -15.22
N ALA A 288 -0.56 9.14 -15.57
CA ALA A 288 -0.19 10.39 -16.22
C ALA A 288 -0.77 10.51 -17.65
N VAL A 289 -0.76 9.42 -18.43
CA VAL A 289 -1.36 9.37 -19.77
C VAL A 289 -2.87 9.57 -19.70
N GLN A 290 -3.55 8.91 -18.78
CA GLN A 290 -4.99 9.05 -18.62
C GLN A 290 -5.38 10.50 -18.29
N GLU A 291 -4.62 11.15 -17.38
CA GLU A 291 -4.84 12.56 -17.06
C GLU A 291 -4.59 13.50 -18.25
N LEU A 292 -3.56 13.22 -19.04
CA LEU A 292 -3.26 13.99 -20.23
C LEU A 292 -4.34 13.85 -21.31
N MET A 293 -4.98 12.68 -21.39
CA MET A 293 -6.14 12.46 -22.27
C MET A 293 -7.36 13.23 -21.77
N ASP A 294 -7.63 13.21 -20.46
CA ASP A 294 -8.74 13.94 -19.83
C ASP A 294 -8.55 15.47 -19.94
N GLU A 295 -7.31 15.94 -19.87
CA GLU A 295 -6.96 17.35 -20.12
C GLU A 295 -7.01 17.74 -21.61
N GLY A 296 -7.24 16.80 -22.52
CA GLY A 296 -7.24 17.04 -23.95
C GLY A 296 -5.87 17.38 -24.52
N LYS A 297 -4.78 16.94 -23.89
CA LYS A 297 -3.40 17.17 -24.36
C LYS A 297 -2.88 16.06 -25.25
N CYS A 298 -3.43 14.88 -25.12
CA CYS A 298 -3.18 13.74 -26.01
C CYS A 298 -4.45 12.93 -26.24
N TYR A 299 -4.44 12.09 -27.26
CA TYR A 299 -5.53 11.18 -27.61
C TYR A 299 -4.98 9.91 -28.23
N GLU A 300 -5.81 8.87 -28.28
CA GLU A 300 -5.48 7.59 -28.86
C GLU A 300 -6.18 7.41 -30.21
N PRO A 301 -5.51 7.75 -31.33
CA PRO A 301 -6.12 7.62 -32.67
C PRO A 301 -6.33 6.18 -33.09
N LYS A 302 -5.59 5.24 -32.53
CA LYS A 302 -5.71 3.78 -32.71
C LYS A 302 -5.27 3.11 -31.40
N ILE A 303 -5.89 1.96 -31.09
CA ILE A 303 -5.57 1.18 -29.90
C ILE A 303 -4.04 0.98 -29.78
N GLY A 304 -3.49 1.43 -28.66
CA GLY A 304 -2.06 1.33 -28.35
C GLY A 304 -1.17 2.39 -28.99
N ILE A 305 -1.72 3.45 -29.61
CA ILE A 305 -0.93 4.56 -30.20
C ILE A 305 -1.45 5.87 -29.63
N LEU A 306 -0.59 6.59 -28.92
CA LEU A 306 -0.88 7.91 -28.36
C LEU A 306 -0.39 9.01 -29.28
N LYS A 307 -1.11 10.13 -29.35
CA LYS A 307 -0.73 11.30 -30.13
C LYS A 307 -1.05 12.59 -29.38
N LEU A 308 -0.13 13.55 -29.44
CA LEU A 308 -0.34 14.90 -28.91
C LEU A 308 -1.36 15.67 -29.75
N ILE A 309 -2.15 16.54 -29.11
CA ILE A 309 -3.11 17.43 -29.77
C ILE A 309 -2.45 18.74 -30.13
#